data_b2ef12b495496232c3791bc72c257d20
#
_entry.id   b2ef12b495496232c3791bc72c257d20
#
_cell.length_a   1.000
_cell.length_b   1.000
_cell.length_c   1.000
_cell.angle_alpha   90.00
_cell.angle_beta   90.00
_cell.angle_gamma   90.00
#
_symmetry.space_group_name_H-M   'P 1'
#
loop_
_entity.id
_entity.type
_entity.pdbx_description
1 polymer ?
#
loop_
_entity_poly.entity_id
_entity_poly.type
_entity_poly.pdbx_seq_one_letter_code
_entity_poly.pdbx_strand_id
1 'polypeptide(L)'
;PVISSAASDVYKRQTLKYLKFSGRDQQTVDIVENYAKEQGLWASNEIEFTDIISLDMSTVVPTISGPKRPQDKVLLTDAPSSFQKVLQEATNKNEKSISKVSNTDYEIKDGSILIAAITSCTNTSNPNVLIGAGLLAKKAIEKGLQVKPWVKTSLAPGSQVVTDYLA
;
A
#
# COMPACT_ATOMS: atom_id res chain seq x y z
N PRO A 1 -20.17 0.81 4.12
CA PRO A 1 -20.19 -0.46 3.40
C PRO A 1 -19.63 -1.56 4.30
N VAL A 2 -20.37 -2.65 4.42
CA VAL A 2 -19.90 -3.86 5.12
C VAL A 2 -18.93 -4.58 4.18
N ILE A 3 -17.71 -4.78 4.61
CA ILE A 3 -16.73 -5.58 3.88
C ILE A 3 -16.33 -6.74 4.76
N SER A 4 -16.70 -7.96 4.37
CA SER A 4 -16.18 -9.19 4.96
C SER A 4 -15.14 -9.81 4.01
N SER A 5 -14.27 -10.68 4.50
CA SER A 5 -13.38 -11.43 3.62
C SER A 5 -14.16 -12.30 2.63
N ALA A 6 -15.30 -12.84 3.05
CA ALA A 6 -16.23 -13.56 2.17
C ALA A 6 -16.84 -12.61 1.11
N ALA A 7 -17.07 -11.32 1.42
CA ALA A 7 -17.56 -10.35 0.45
C ALA A 7 -16.52 -9.92 -0.58
N SER A 8 -15.25 -10.19 -0.37
CA SER A 8 -14.20 -9.98 -1.38
C SER A 8 -14.26 -11.02 -2.52
N ASP A 9 -14.83 -12.17 -2.25
CA ASP A 9 -14.97 -13.27 -3.20
C ASP A 9 -16.30 -13.24 -3.98
N VAL A 10 -17.12 -12.20 -3.75
CA VAL A 10 -18.40 -12.03 -4.41
C VAL A 10 -18.28 -11.05 -5.57
N TYR A 11 -18.65 -11.49 -6.77
CA TYR A 11 -18.63 -10.67 -7.96
C TYR A 11 -19.73 -9.62 -7.95
N LYS A 12 -19.44 -8.43 -8.42
CA LYS A 12 -20.38 -7.30 -8.48
C LYS A 12 -19.98 -6.30 -9.58
N ARG A 13 -20.85 -5.33 -9.85
CA ARG A 13 -20.61 -4.33 -10.90
C ARG A 13 -19.29 -3.59 -10.79
N GLN A 14 -18.76 -3.38 -9.57
CA GLN A 14 -17.46 -2.77 -9.36
C GLN A 14 -16.32 -3.62 -9.91
N THR A 15 -16.43 -4.95 -9.78
CA THR A 15 -15.47 -5.90 -10.37
C THR A 15 -15.41 -5.76 -11.87
N LEU A 16 -16.56 -5.70 -12.56
CA LEU A 16 -16.61 -5.53 -14.02
C LEU A 16 -16.03 -4.17 -14.45
N LYS A 17 -16.31 -3.10 -13.70
CA LYS A 17 -15.70 -1.79 -13.96
C LYS A 17 -14.19 -1.82 -13.82
N TYR A 18 -13.68 -2.51 -12.81
CA TYR A 18 -12.24 -2.68 -12.62
C TYR A 18 -11.59 -3.48 -13.76
N LEU A 19 -12.22 -4.58 -14.20
CA LEU A 19 -11.73 -5.37 -15.33
C LEU A 19 -11.61 -4.54 -16.62
N LYS A 20 -12.63 -3.73 -16.94
CA LYS A 20 -12.58 -2.80 -18.07
C LYS A 20 -11.48 -1.76 -17.90
N PHE A 21 -11.40 -1.15 -16.75
CA PHE A 21 -10.41 -0.12 -16.43
C PHE A 21 -8.96 -0.65 -16.49
N SER A 22 -8.75 -1.91 -16.10
CA SER A 22 -7.46 -2.59 -16.18
C SER A 22 -7.13 -3.21 -17.54
N GLY A 23 -7.90 -2.87 -18.58
CA GLY A 23 -7.60 -3.23 -19.98
C GLY A 23 -8.12 -4.59 -20.44
N ARG A 24 -9.02 -5.24 -19.69
CA ARG A 24 -9.67 -6.48 -20.16
C ARG A 24 -10.64 -6.17 -21.30
N ASP A 25 -10.63 -7.03 -22.35
CA ASP A 25 -11.57 -6.91 -23.46
C ASP A 25 -13.02 -7.16 -23.03
N GLN A 26 -13.96 -6.67 -23.83
CA GLN A 26 -15.38 -6.76 -23.50
C GLN A 26 -15.85 -8.21 -23.40
N GLN A 27 -15.35 -9.09 -24.26
CA GLN A 27 -15.72 -10.50 -24.27
C GLN A 27 -15.36 -11.18 -22.93
N THR A 28 -14.15 -10.94 -22.43
CA THR A 28 -13.71 -11.44 -21.11
C THR A 28 -14.61 -10.92 -19.99
N VAL A 29 -14.99 -9.64 -20.02
CA VAL A 29 -15.87 -9.04 -19.00
C VAL A 29 -17.27 -9.68 -19.05
N ASP A 30 -17.82 -9.91 -20.23
CA ASP A 30 -19.14 -10.53 -20.42
C ASP A 30 -19.14 -12.02 -19.93
N ILE A 31 -18.06 -12.74 -20.20
CA ILE A 31 -17.87 -14.11 -19.69
C ILE A 31 -17.85 -14.11 -18.17
N VAL A 32 -17.06 -13.23 -17.53
CA VAL A 32 -16.98 -13.12 -16.07
C VAL A 32 -18.35 -12.81 -15.47
N GLU A 33 -19.10 -11.87 -16.06
CA GLU A 33 -20.42 -11.52 -15.57
C GLU A 33 -21.41 -12.69 -15.65
N ASN A 34 -21.52 -13.32 -16.82
CA ASN A 34 -22.44 -14.42 -17.05
C ASN A 34 -22.09 -15.63 -16.18
N TYR A 35 -20.82 -16.02 -16.15
CA TYR A 35 -20.35 -17.12 -15.32
C TYR A 35 -20.64 -16.89 -13.82
N ALA A 36 -20.32 -15.69 -13.32
CA ALA A 36 -20.55 -15.38 -11.91
C ALA A 36 -22.03 -15.40 -11.52
N LYS A 37 -22.93 -14.99 -12.42
CA LYS A 37 -24.37 -15.05 -12.22
C LYS A 37 -24.89 -16.49 -12.22
N GLU A 38 -24.50 -17.29 -13.22
CA GLU A 38 -24.91 -18.70 -13.35
C GLU A 38 -24.40 -19.57 -12.20
N GLN A 39 -23.22 -19.26 -11.66
CA GLN A 39 -22.64 -20.01 -10.52
C GLN A 39 -23.11 -19.51 -9.15
N GLY A 40 -24.00 -18.53 -9.08
CA GLY A 40 -24.45 -17.95 -7.81
C GLY A 40 -23.36 -17.16 -7.05
N LEU A 41 -22.30 -16.75 -7.75
CA LEU A 41 -21.19 -15.95 -7.19
C LEU A 41 -21.45 -14.42 -7.25
N TRP A 42 -22.60 -14.03 -7.78
CA TRP A 42 -22.98 -12.62 -7.89
C TRP A 42 -23.53 -12.10 -6.57
N ALA A 43 -23.10 -10.89 -6.19
CA ALA A 43 -23.55 -10.23 -4.96
C ALA A 43 -25.06 -10.07 -4.93
N SER A 44 -25.72 -10.57 -3.89
CA SER A 44 -27.12 -10.37 -3.60
C SER A 44 -27.30 -9.84 -2.17
N ASN A 45 -28.48 -9.28 -1.88
CA ASN A 45 -28.86 -8.86 -0.53
C ASN A 45 -29.42 -10.00 0.33
N GLU A 46 -29.50 -11.20 -0.23
CA GLU A 46 -30.07 -12.41 0.40
C GLU A 46 -29.04 -13.26 1.12
N ILE A 47 -27.77 -12.80 1.16
CA ILE A 47 -26.69 -13.56 1.79
C ILE A 47 -26.79 -13.41 3.31
N GLU A 48 -26.92 -14.52 4.01
CA GLU A 48 -26.82 -14.59 5.46
C GLU A 48 -25.35 -14.80 5.86
N PHE A 49 -24.84 -13.94 6.73
CA PHE A 49 -23.47 -14.05 7.23
C PHE A 49 -23.49 -14.59 8.65
N THR A 50 -22.51 -15.46 8.98
CA THR A 50 -22.32 -15.98 10.33
C THR A 50 -22.04 -14.87 11.33
N ASP A 51 -21.32 -13.83 10.90
CA ASP A 51 -20.99 -12.67 11.72
C ASP A 51 -20.80 -11.42 10.85
N ILE A 52 -21.05 -10.22 11.41
CA ILE A 52 -20.95 -8.96 10.72
C ILE A 52 -20.11 -7.98 11.54
N ILE A 53 -19.03 -7.47 10.95
CA ILE A 53 -18.22 -6.41 11.54
C ILE A 53 -18.46 -5.12 10.75
N SER A 54 -18.80 -4.06 11.47
CA SER A 54 -18.99 -2.73 10.88
C SER A 54 -17.82 -1.82 11.23
N LEU A 55 -17.28 -1.12 10.22
CA LEU A 55 -16.22 -0.13 10.37
C LEU A 55 -16.69 1.20 9.76
N ASP A 56 -16.67 2.24 10.57
CA ASP A 56 -16.84 3.61 10.06
C ASP A 56 -15.51 4.07 9.42
N MET A 57 -15.51 4.19 8.09
CA MET A 57 -14.32 4.59 7.33
C MET A 57 -13.84 6.00 7.66
N SER A 58 -14.69 6.87 8.23
CA SER A 58 -14.28 8.21 8.66
C SER A 58 -13.32 8.19 9.85
N THR A 59 -13.29 7.09 10.61
CA THR A 59 -12.37 6.90 11.73
C THR A 59 -10.99 6.41 11.32
N VAL A 60 -10.81 6.05 10.04
CA VAL A 60 -9.51 5.59 9.51
C VAL A 60 -8.62 6.78 9.26
N VAL A 61 -7.53 6.85 9.99
CA VAL A 61 -6.52 7.91 9.91
C VAL A 61 -5.21 7.38 9.31
N PRO A 62 -4.35 8.26 8.75
CA PRO A 62 -3.06 7.83 8.22
C PRO A 62 -2.23 7.10 9.26
N THR A 63 -1.80 5.89 8.93
CA THR A 63 -1.04 5.01 9.81
C THR A 63 0.11 4.33 9.08
N ILE A 64 1.12 3.97 9.86
CA ILE A 64 2.20 3.08 9.45
C ILE A 64 2.20 1.84 10.35
N SER A 65 2.90 0.79 9.93
CA SER A 65 3.02 -0.46 10.67
C SER A 65 4.48 -0.74 11.03
N GLY A 66 4.68 -1.40 12.15
CA GLY A 66 6.00 -1.81 12.61
C GLY A 66 6.48 -1.05 13.85
N PRO A 67 7.80 -1.13 14.17
CA PRO A 67 8.85 -1.75 13.35
C PRO A 67 8.97 -3.28 13.51
N LYS A 68 8.43 -3.87 14.59
CA LYS A 68 8.65 -5.29 14.90
C LYS A 68 7.71 -6.21 14.13
N ARG A 69 6.40 -5.85 14.01
CA ARG A 69 5.37 -6.70 13.43
C ARG A 69 4.45 -5.90 12.52
N PRO A 70 3.88 -6.51 11.46
CA PRO A 70 2.97 -5.82 10.54
C PRO A 70 1.70 -5.27 11.21
N GLN A 71 1.25 -5.90 12.29
CA GLN A 71 0.05 -5.49 13.04
C GLN A 71 0.33 -4.37 14.07
N ASP A 72 1.57 -4.01 14.33
CA ASP A 72 1.91 -2.90 15.23
C ASP A 72 1.50 -1.58 14.55
N LYS A 73 0.36 -1.05 14.97
CA LYS A 73 -0.22 0.17 14.41
C LYS A 73 0.41 1.41 15.05
N VAL A 74 0.91 2.30 14.22
CA VAL A 74 1.43 3.60 14.63
C VAL A 74 0.73 4.70 13.83
N LEU A 75 0.13 5.69 14.50
CA LEU A 75 -0.39 6.86 13.82
C LEU A 75 0.76 7.63 13.17
N LEU A 76 0.55 8.15 11.96
CA LEU A 76 1.59 8.89 11.26
C LEU A 76 2.07 10.12 12.06
N THR A 77 1.17 10.75 12.81
CA THR A 77 1.48 11.86 13.73
C THR A 77 2.41 11.44 14.88
N ASP A 78 2.31 10.19 15.30
CA ASP A 78 3.06 9.65 16.44
C ASP A 78 4.36 8.95 16.03
N ALA A 79 4.64 8.87 14.73
CA ALA A 79 5.82 8.17 14.22
C ALA A 79 7.14 8.65 14.85
N PRO A 80 7.39 9.96 15.05
CA PRO A 80 8.63 10.42 15.68
C PRO A 80 8.78 9.95 17.14
N SER A 81 7.72 10.07 17.94
CA SER A 81 7.74 9.66 19.35
C SER A 81 7.80 8.14 19.52
N SER A 82 7.09 7.40 18.64
CA SER A 82 7.16 5.94 18.60
C SER A 82 8.56 5.46 18.24
N PHE A 83 9.20 6.08 17.25
CA PHE A 83 10.59 5.74 16.90
C PHE A 83 11.55 6.00 18.06
N GLN A 84 11.39 7.11 18.79
CA GLN A 84 12.25 7.43 19.93
C GLN A 84 12.17 6.37 21.04
N LYS A 85 10.97 5.86 21.32
CA LYS A 85 10.77 4.76 22.30
C LYS A 85 11.48 3.48 21.83
N VAL A 86 11.30 3.11 20.56
CA VAL A 86 11.95 1.93 19.98
C VAL A 86 13.48 2.04 20.04
N LEU A 87 14.02 3.22 19.75
CA LEU A 87 15.46 3.49 19.81
C LEU A 87 15.99 3.32 21.25
N GLN A 88 15.28 3.88 22.23
CA GLN A 88 15.64 3.76 23.63
C GLN A 88 15.63 2.31 24.12
N GLU A 89 14.56 1.56 23.76
CA GLU A 89 14.45 0.13 24.09
C GLU A 89 15.57 -0.70 23.46
N ALA A 90 15.95 -0.40 22.21
CA ALA A 90 16.95 -1.19 21.48
C ALA A 90 18.39 -0.87 21.88
N THR A 91 18.68 0.37 22.26
CA THR A 91 20.06 0.84 22.47
C THR A 91 20.38 1.24 23.90
N ASN A 92 19.37 1.37 24.76
CA ASN A 92 19.47 2.01 26.09
C ASN A 92 20.06 3.43 26.05
N LYS A 93 19.93 4.11 24.90
CA LYS A 93 20.42 5.48 24.68
C LYS A 93 19.25 6.42 24.40
N ASN A 94 19.34 7.64 24.90
CA ASN A 94 18.38 8.69 24.61
C ASN A 94 18.76 9.52 23.38
N GLU A 95 20.00 9.43 22.92
CA GLU A 95 20.53 10.20 21.79
C GLU A 95 20.80 9.30 20.59
N LYS A 96 20.56 9.84 19.40
CA LYS A 96 20.83 9.16 18.15
C LYS A 96 22.33 9.09 17.90
N SER A 97 22.81 7.90 17.57
CA SER A 97 24.18 7.72 17.09
C SER A 97 24.34 8.27 15.67
N ILE A 98 25.49 8.86 15.38
CA ILE A 98 25.86 9.32 14.04
C ILE A 98 27.11 8.53 13.64
N SER A 99 27.13 8.03 12.42
CA SER A 99 28.26 7.26 11.87
C SER A 99 28.61 7.75 10.48
N LYS A 100 29.89 8.03 10.27
CA LYS A 100 30.43 8.34 8.95
C LYS A 100 30.50 7.07 8.12
N VAL A 101 30.05 7.15 6.86
CA VAL A 101 30.14 6.03 5.94
C VAL A 101 31.52 6.08 5.23
N SER A 102 32.24 4.96 5.27
CA SER A 102 33.60 4.88 4.67
C SER A 102 33.56 5.18 3.18
N ASN A 103 34.56 5.96 2.72
CA ASN A 103 34.69 6.36 1.32
C ASN A 103 33.55 7.22 0.77
N THR A 104 32.83 7.94 1.64
CA THR A 104 31.78 8.88 1.27
C THR A 104 31.93 10.21 2.00
N ASP A 105 31.19 11.21 1.56
CA ASP A 105 31.13 12.55 2.16
C ASP A 105 29.90 12.75 3.07
N TYR A 106 29.11 11.69 3.31
CA TYR A 106 27.90 11.78 4.12
C TYR A 106 27.98 10.90 5.38
N GLU A 107 27.09 11.23 6.30
CA GLU A 107 26.87 10.52 7.55
C GLU A 107 25.45 9.94 7.58
N ILE A 108 25.30 8.83 8.25
CA ILE A 108 24.00 8.21 8.60
C ILE A 108 23.80 8.29 10.10
N LYS A 109 22.53 8.36 10.52
CA LYS A 109 22.15 8.38 11.94
C LYS A 109 21.00 7.43 12.19
N ASP A 110 20.81 7.08 13.45
CA ASP A 110 19.64 6.31 13.85
C ASP A 110 18.35 6.99 13.36
N GLY A 111 17.50 6.22 12.67
CA GLY A 111 16.32 6.72 11.98
C GLY A 111 16.55 7.19 10.55
N SER A 112 17.76 7.07 10.00
CA SER A 112 17.98 7.27 8.56
C SER A 112 17.24 6.20 7.76
N ILE A 113 16.47 6.64 6.77
CA ILE A 113 15.79 5.73 5.83
C ILE A 113 16.83 5.24 4.84
N LEU A 114 17.04 3.93 4.76
CA LEU A 114 18.00 3.29 3.86
C LEU A 114 17.33 2.66 2.64
N ILE A 115 16.06 2.27 2.77
CA ILE A 115 15.27 1.64 1.71
C ILE A 115 13.92 2.33 1.65
N ALA A 116 13.53 2.73 0.43
CA ALA A 116 12.20 3.20 0.10
C ALA A 116 11.70 2.38 -1.10
N ALA A 117 10.79 1.43 -0.84
CA ALA A 117 10.38 0.47 -1.85
C ALA A 117 8.85 0.33 -1.91
N ILE A 118 8.34 0.13 -3.13
CA ILE A 118 6.98 -0.31 -3.40
C ILE A 118 7.08 -1.72 -3.97
N THR A 119 6.55 -2.71 -3.24
CA THR A 119 6.65 -4.12 -3.64
C THR A 119 5.35 -4.86 -3.38
N SER A 120 4.98 -5.80 -4.25
CA SER A 120 3.94 -6.84 -4.03
C SER A 120 2.69 -6.37 -3.29
N CYS A 121 2.24 -5.15 -3.51
CA CYS A 121 1.18 -4.52 -2.74
C CYS A 121 -0.15 -4.62 -3.49
N THR A 122 -1.22 -5.04 -2.82
CA THR A 122 -2.58 -5.07 -3.39
C THR A 122 -3.04 -3.69 -3.84
N ASN A 123 -2.67 -2.63 -3.11
CA ASN A 123 -3.02 -1.25 -3.47
C ASN A 123 -2.44 -0.82 -4.82
N THR A 124 -1.30 -1.37 -5.24
CA THR A 124 -0.72 -1.07 -6.56
C THR A 124 -1.54 -1.62 -7.72
N SER A 125 -2.45 -2.56 -7.48
CA SER A 125 -3.42 -3.01 -8.48
C SER A 125 -4.46 -1.95 -8.85
N ASN A 126 -4.53 -0.85 -8.11
CA ASN A 126 -5.27 0.34 -8.48
C ASN A 126 -4.34 1.34 -9.20
N PRO A 127 -4.45 1.50 -10.54
CA PRO A 127 -3.57 2.37 -11.31
C PRO A 127 -3.55 3.82 -10.82
N ASN A 128 -4.67 4.34 -10.31
CA ASN A 128 -4.75 5.72 -9.81
C ASN A 128 -3.76 5.98 -8.65
N VAL A 129 -3.57 4.99 -7.78
CA VAL A 129 -2.67 5.12 -6.62
C VAL A 129 -1.22 5.21 -7.09
N LEU A 130 -0.80 4.34 -8.01
CA LEU A 130 0.58 4.29 -8.47
C LEU A 130 0.91 5.45 -9.43
N ILE A 131 -0.01 5.79 -10.33
CA ILE A 131 0.12 6.99 -11.18
C ILE A 131 0.18 8.25 -10.32
N GLY A 132 -0.66 8.35 -9.29
CA GLY A 132 -0.60 9.45 -8.31
C GLY A 132 0.74 9.56 -7.62
N ALA A 133 1.33 8.45 -7.19
CA ALA A 133 2.67 8.40 -6.61
C ALA A 133 3.74 8.86 -7.61
N GLY A 134 3.66 8.43 -8.87
CA GLY A 134 4.56 8.85 -9.95
C GLY A 134 4.47 10.36 -10.23
N LEU A 135 3.26 10.90 -10.29
CA LEU A 135 3.04 12.34 -10.47
C LEU A 135 3.57 13.15 -9.27
N LEU A 136 3.43 12.64 -8.05
CA LEU A 136 4.00 13.27 -6.86
C LEU A 136 5.53 13.30 -6.94
N ALA A 137 6.15 12.18 -7.30
CA ALA A 137 7.60 12.09 -7.48
C ALA A 137 8.11 13.07 -8.56
N LYS A 138 7.41 13.15 -9.71
CA LYS A 138 7.73 14.11 -10.78
C LYS A 138 7.70 15.54 -10.25
N LYS A 139 6.62 15.95 -9.59
CA LYS A 139 6.49 17.30 -9.01
C LYS A 139 7.54 17.58 -7.93
N ALA A 140 7.93 16.59 -7.15
CA ALA A 140 9.00 16.73 -6.15
C ALA A 140 10.34 17.05 -6.82
N ILE A 141 10.69 16.33 -7.89
CA ILE A 141 11.91 16.59 -8.68
C ILE A 141 11.88 17.98 -9.31
N GLU A 142 10.76 18.39 -9.91
CA GLU A 142 10.58 19.73 -10.48
C GLU A 142 10.78 20.84 -9.45
N LYS A 143 10.55 20.56 -8.17
CA LYS A 143 10.81 21.48 -7.05
C LYS A 143 12.22 21.35 -6.45
N GLY A 144 13.10 20.59 -7.08
CA GLY A 144 14.49 20.41 -6.65
C GLY A 144 14.70 19.41 -5.51
N LEU A 145 13.66 18.64 -5.13
CA LEU A 145 13.82 17.57 -4.13
C LEU A 145 14.56 16.39 -4.74
N GLN A 146 15.48 15.83 -3.97
CA GLN A 146 16.27 14.66 -4.39
C GLN A 146 16.28 13.59 -3.32
N VAL A 147 16.40 12.35 -3.76
CA VAL A 147 16.64 11.21 -2.87
C VAL A 147 18.04 11.34 -2.27
N LYS A 148 18.17 11.07 -0.98
CA LYS A 148 19.49 11.08 -0.32
C LYS A 148 20.38 9.97 -0.88
N PRO A 149 21.72 10.18 -0.96
CA PRO A 149 22.64 9.24 -1.62
C PRO A 149 22.68 7.84 -0.97
N TRP A 150 22.29 7.72 0.29
CA TRP A 150 22.23 6.45 1.00
C TRP A 150 20.89 5.71 0.87
N VAL A 151 19.87 6.30 0.21
CA VAL A 151 18.55 5.66 0.08
C VAL A 151 18.46 4.85 -1.18
N LYS A 152 18.28 3.54 -1.04
CA LYS A 152 17.93 2.67 -2.15
C LYS A 152 16.43 2.76 -2.43
N THR A 153 16.05 3.22 -3.61
CA THR A 153 14.67 3.18 -4.09
C THR A 153 14.42 1.95 -4.95
N SER A 154 13.24 1.36 -4.86
CA SER A 154 12.86 0.20 -5.66
C SER A 154 11.35 0.20 -5.96
N LEU A 155 11.00 -0.26 -7.16
CA LEU A 155 9.63 -0.53 -7.58
C LEU A 155 9.60 -1.94 -8.17
N ALA A 156 8.83 -2.85 -7.54
CA ALA A 156 8.63 -4.20 -8.03
C ALA A 156 7.11 -4.43 -8.25
N PRO A 157 6.67 -4.59 -9.51
CA PRO A 157 5.27 -4.90 -9.81
C PRO A 157 4.81 -6.16 -9.08
N GLY A 158 3.66 -6.08 -8.41
CA GLY A 158 3.12 -7.19 -7.62
C GLY A 158 2.23 -8.15 -8.42
N SER A 159 1.85 -7.78 -9.65
CA SER A 159 0.96 -8.57 -10.50
C SER A 159 1.12 -8.20 -11.97
N GLN A 160 0.59 -9.05 -12.85
CA GLN A 160 0.52 -8.80 -14.29
C GLN A 160 -0.24 -7.50 -14.59
N VAL A 161 -1.31 -7.21 -13.86
CA VAL A 161 -2.09 -5.98 -14.02
C VAL A 161 -1.21 -4.74 -13.86
N VAL A 162 -0.32 -4.73 -12.84
CA VAL A 162 0.59 -3.60 -12.61
C VAL A 162 1.59 -3.48 -13.76
N THR A 163 2.12 -4.58 -14.24
CA THR A 163 3.04 -4.60 -15.39
C THR A 163 2.35 -4.04 -16.64
N ASP A 164 1.12 -4.47 -16.91
CA ASP A 164 0.37 -4.11 -18.12
C ASP A 164 0.06 -2.60 -18.18
N TYR A 165 -0.31 -1.95 -17.05
CA TYR A 165 -0.61 -0.52 -17.10
C TYR A 165 0.62 0.39 -16.95
N LEU A 166 1.79 -0.17 -16.59
CA LEU A 166 3.05 0.57 -16.54
C LEU A 166 3.85 0.48 -17.85
N ALA A 167 3.48 -0.43 -18.74
CA ALA A 167 4.10 -0.58 -20.05
C ALA A 167 3.64 0.52 -21.02
#